data_cabe446fa9a05d6edeccf712beccbc51
#
_entry.id   cabe446fa9a05d6edeccf712beccbc51
#
_cell.length_a   1.000
_cell.length_b   1.000
_cell.length_c   1.000
_cell.angle_alpha   90.00
_cell.angle_beta   90.00
_cell.angle_gamma   90.00
#
_symmetry.space_group_name_H-M   'P 1'
#
loop_
_entity.id
_entity.type
_entity.pdbx_description
1 polymer ?
#
loop_
_entity_poly.entity_id
_entity_poly.type
_entity_poly.pdbx_seq_one_letter_code
_entity_poly.pdbx_strand_id
1 'polypeptide(L)'
;MNYIRHLNAVFEQFSKDSRLNPSHVSLYMALFQYWNINRFPEVFYIAREEVMAMAKIGSKATYHRCLRRLDEWQYLQYMPSHNPFKGSKIRLFHFCTTSDTTTGTSSEQVEVQALVSNINNNK
;
A
#
# COMPACT_ATOMS: atom_id res chain seq x y z
N MET A 1 11.81 -7.59 5.52
CA MET A 1 10.37 -7.55 5.27
C MET A 1 10.03 -8.26 3.98
N ASN A 2 8.96 -8.99 3.98
CA ASN A 2 8.54 -9.69 2.78
C ASN A 2 7.51 -8.84 2.05
N TYR A 3 7.91 -8.24 0.95
CA TYR A 3 7.04 -7.29 0.27
C TYR A 3 5.87 -7.94 -0.43
N ILE A 4 6.02 -9.15 -0.88
CA ILE A 4 4.91 -9.87 -1.49
C ILE A 4 3.87 -10.17 -0.44
N ARG A 5 4.31 -10.54 0.76
CA ARG A 5 3.40 -10.79 1.85
C ARG A 5 2.68 -9.50 2.25
N HIS A 6 3.41 -8.40 2.23
CA HIS A 6 2.82 -7.10 2.53
C HIS A 6 1.73 -6.79 1.51
N LEU A 7 2.02 -6.95 0.23
CA LEU A 7 1.04 -6.66 -0.81
C LEU A 7 -0.17 -7.57 -0.71
N ASN A 8 0.05 -8.84 -0.41
CA ASN A 8 -1.06 -9.75 -0.28
C ASN A 8 -1.97 -9.34 0.87
N ALA A 9 -1.37 -8.93 1.98
CA ALA A 9 -2.15 -8.50 3.14
C ALA A 9 -2.93 -7.23 2.82
N VAL A 10 -2.32 -6.31 2.10
CA VAL A 10 -2.99 -5.08 1.72
C VAL A 10 -4.16 -5.38 0.80
N PHE A 11 -3.96 -6.24 -0.18
CA PHE A 11 -5.05 -6.55 -1.11
C PHE A 11 -6.16 -7.32 -0.41
N GLU A 12 -5.82 -8.11 0.58
CA GLU A 12 -6.85 -8.78 1.34
C GLU A 12 -7.68 -7.74 2.07
N GLN A 13 -7.03 -6.73 2.64
CA GLN A 13 -7.74 -5.67 3.33
C GLN A 13 -8.58 -4.87 2.35
N PHE A 14 -8.04 -4.58 1.17
CA PHE A 14 -8.79 -3.87 0.13
C PHE A 14 -10.06 -4.64 -0.23
N SER A 15 -9.97 -5.94 -0.31
CA SER A 15 -11.12 -6.76 -0.69
C SER A 15 -12.23 -6.69 0.33
N LYS A 16 -11.88 -6.50 1.57
CA LYS A 16 -12.87 -6.45 2.63
C LYS A 16 -13.39 -5.04 2.88
N ASP A 17 -12.71 -4.04 2.38
CA ASP A 17 -13.02 -2.66 2.71
C ASP A 17 -13.85 -2.03 1.59
N SER A 18 -15.14 -1.96 1.79
CA SER A 18 -16.03 -1.45 0.77
C SER A 18 -15.94 0.06 0.57
N ARG A 19 -15.19 0.75 1.42
CA ARG A 19 -15.04 2.18 1.27
C ARG A 19 -14.11 2.56 0.13
N LEU A 20 -13.25 1.63 -0.30
CA LEU A 20 -12.26 1.93 -1.31
C LEU A 20 -12.86 1.91 -2.71
N ASN A 21 -12.35 2.78 -3.55
CA ASN A 21 -12.71 2.75 -4.96
C ASN A 21 -11.41 2.64 -5.74
N PRO A 22 -11.48 2.50 -7.06
CA PRO A 22 -10.25 2.29 -7.84
C PRO A 22 -9.21 3.38 -7.66
N SER A 23 -9.62 4.61 -7.40
CA SER A 23 -8.65 5.68 -7.21
C SER A 23 -7.84 5.47 -5.95
N HIS A 24 -8.47 4.97 -4.90
CA HIS A 24 -7.75 4.69 -3.66
C HIS A 24 -6.72 3.59 -3.88
N VAL A 25 -7.11 2.53 -4.59
CA VAL A 25 -6.22 1.41 -4.84
C VAL A 25 -5.07 1.88 -5.73
N SER A 26 -5.39 2.64 -6.76
CA SER A 26 -4.38 3.13 -7.68
C SER A 26 -3.37 4.02 -6.95
N LEU A 27 -3.86 4.89 -6.09
CA LEU A 27 -2.98 5.78 -5.36
C LEU A 27 -2.09 4.99 -4.41
N TYR A 28 -2.66 4.01 -3.72
CA TYR A 28 -1.86 3.21 -2.81
C TYR A 28 -0.75 2.49 -3.57
N MET A 29 -1.07 1.92 -4.74
CA MET A 29 -0.07 1.20 -5.52
C MET A 29 1.02 2.13 -6.02
N ALA A 30 0.67 3.35 -6.38
CA ALA A 30 1.67 4.32 -6.80
C ALA A 30 2.61 4.65 -5.63
N LEU A 31 2.05 4.81 -4.45
CA LEU A 31 2.86 5.10 -3.28
C LEU A 31 3.72 3.91 -2.89
N PHE A 32 3.21 2.70 -3.05
CA PHE A 32 3.98 1.51 -2.77
C PHE A 32 5.19 1.45 -3.71
N GLN A 33 4.98 1.78 -4.99
CA GLN A 33 6.06 1.76 -5.95
C GLN A 33 7.10 2.85 -5.64
N TYR A 34 6.63 4.00 -5.19
CA TYR A 34 7.52 5.08 -4.81
C TYR A 34 8.37 4.61 -3.60
N TRP A 35 7.74 3.94 -2.68
CA TRP A 35 8.40 3.39 -1.49
C TRP A 35 9.44 2.37 -1.91
N ASN A 36 9.08 1.51 -2.85
CA ASN A 36 9.99 0.49 -3.36
C ASN A 36 11.21 1.13 -4.03
N ILE A 37 10.99 2.12 -4.87
CA ILE A 37 12.08 2.79 -5.57
C ILE A 37 13.04 3.42 -4.57
N ASN A 38 12.55 3.91 -3.46
CA ASN A 38 13.37 4.53 -2.44
C ASN A 38 13.92 3.52 -1.44
N ARG A 39 13.76 2.26 -1.73
CA ARG A 39 14.31 1.18 -0.91
C ARG A 39 13.66 1.08 0.46
N PHE A 40 12.36 1.30 0.48
CA PHE A 40 11.50 1.06 1.65
C PHE A 40 11.92 1.80 2.92
N PRO A 41 12.10 3.12 2.84
CA PRO A 41 12.43 3.85 4.05
C PRO A 41 11.22 3.93 4.96
N GLU A 42 11.44 4.31 6.21
CA GLU A 42 10.34 4.44 7.13
C GLU A 42 9.42 5.58 6.70
N VAL A 43 10.01 6.68 6.24
CA VAL A 43 9.27 7.85 5.82
C VAL A 43 9.92 8.34 4.53
N PHE A 44 9.14 8.79 3.59
CA PHE A 44 9.70 9.29 2.35
C PHE A 44 8.91 10.48 1.84
N TYR A 45 9.57 11.31 1.06
CA TYR A 45 8.93 12.48 0.46
C TYR A 45 8.36 12.08 -0.88
N ILE A 46 7.24 12.69 -1.26
CA ILE A 46 6.63 12.42 -2.55
C ILE A 46 6.40 13.73 -3.28
N ALA A 47 6.46 13.67 -4.59
CA ALA A 47 6.14 14.80 -5.43
C ALA A 47 4.74 14.54 -5.99
N ARG A 48 3.82 15.45 -5.72
CA ARG A 48 2.42 15.26 -6.10
C ARG A 48 2.26 14.92 -7.57
N GLU A 49 2.93 15.67 -8.44
CA GLU A 49 2.79 15.45 -9.86
C GLU A 49 3.24 14.07 -10.29
N GLU A 50 4.30 13.59 -9.68
CA GLU A 50 4.79 12.27 -10.02
C GLU A 50 3.84 11.20 -9.56
N VAL A 51 3.36 11.34 -8.33
CA VAL A 51 2.46 10.34 -7.78
C VAL A 51 1.14 10.33 -8.55
N MET A 52 0.62 11.51 -8.89
CA MET A 52 -0.60 11.58 -9.67
C MET A 52 -0.44 10.90 -11.02
N ALA A 53 0.71 11.11 -11.66
CA ALA A 53 0.96 10.48 -12.94
C ALA A 53 1.05 8.97 -12.81
N MET A 54 1.71 8.48 -11.78
CA MET A 54 1.83 7.05 -11.55
C MET A 54 0.48 6.43 -11.23
N ALA A 55 -0.33 7.14 -10.47
CA ALA A 55 -1.63 6.62 -10.08
C ALA A 55 -2.71 6.85 -11.15
N LYS A 56 -2.38 7.62 -12.17
CA LYS A 56 -3.33 7.97 -13.23
C LYS A 56 -4.51 8.75 -12.67
N ILE A 57 -4.22 9.65 -11.75
CA ILE A 57 -5.24 10.53 -11.18
C ILE A 57 -4.98 11.92 -11.75
N GLY A 58 -5.94 12.45 -12.48
CA GLY A 58 -5.77 13.73 -13.13
C GLY A 58 -6.22 14.94 -12.35
N SER A 59 -6.95 14.72 -11.27
CA SER A 59 -7.50 15.82 -10.49
C SER A 59 -6.81 15.95 -9.16
N LYS A 60 -6.34 17.15 -8.84
CA LYS A 60 -5.71 17.38 -7.54
C LYS A 60 -6.69 17.13 -6.41
N ALA A 61 -7.95 17.49 -6.63
CA ALA A 61 -8.96 17.29 -5.61
C ALA A 61 -9.14 15.81 -5.30
N THR A 62 -9.19 14.99 -6.33
CA THR A 62 -9.32 13.56 -6.14
C THR A 62 -8.08 13.01 -5.44
N TYR A 63 -6.91 13.46 -5.86
CA TYR A 63 -5.65 13.01 -5.26
C TYR A 63 -5.65 13.29 -3.75
N HIS A 64 -5.95 14.53 -3.37
CA HIS A 64 -5.90 14.88 -1.95
C HIS A 64 -6.99 14.17 -1.16
N ARG A 65 -8.16 14.01 -1.74
CA ARG A 65 -9.24 13.32 -1.04
C ARG A 65 -8.86 11.87 -0.80
N CYS A 66 -8.33 11.20 -1.81
CA CYS A 66 -7.95 9.80 -1.66
C CYS A 66 -6.82 9.65 -0.66
N LEU A 67 -5.86 10.57 -0.69
CA LEU A 67 -4.73 10.50 0.21
C LEU A 67 -5.19 10.65 1.66
N ARG A 68 -6.09 11.59 1.90
CA ARG A 68 -6.61 11.77 3.24
C ARG A 68 -7.42 10.59 3.72
N ARG A 69 -8.18 9.97 2.81
CA ARG A 69 -8.97 8.82 3.19
C ARG A 69 -8.08 7.64 3.54
N LEU A 70 -7.03 7.42 2.76
CA LEU A 70 -6.11 6.33 3.07
C LEU A 70 -5.45 6.55 4.42
N ASP A 71 -5.19 7.81 4.78
CA ASP A 71 -4.64 8.13 6.07
C ASP A 71 -5.68 7.83 7.16
N GLU A 72 -6.91 8.30 6.98
CA GLU A 72 -7.96 8.06 7.95
C GLU A 72 -8.23 6.59 8.16
N TRP A 73 -8.13 5.82 7.11
CA TRP A 73 -8.42 4.39 7.18
C TRP A 73 -7.20 3.55 7.56
N GLN A 74 -6.13 4.23 7.93
CA GLN A 74 -4.95 3.57 8.48
C GLN A 74 -4.16 2.71 7.49
N TYR A 75 -4.20 3.08 6.22
CA TYR A 75 -3.34 2.41 5.23
C TYR A 75 -1.98 3.08 5.19
N LEU A 76 -1.93 4.37 5.52
CA LEU A 76 -0.68 5.11 5.52
C LEU A 76 -0.80 6.30 6.45
N GLN A 77 0.30 7.00 6.64
CA GLN A 77 0.28 8.26 7.37
C GLN A 77 0.72 9.35 6.41
N TYR A 78 -0.11 10.35 6.27
CA TYR A 78 0.15 11.45 5.35
C TYR A 78 0.54 12.67 6.18
N MET A 79 1.70 13.22 5.91
CA MET A 79 2.20 14.38 6.64
C MET A 79 2.44 15.50 5.64
N PRO A 80 1.47 16.39 5.48
CA PRO A 80 1.61 17.48 4.51
C PRO A 80 2.74 18.40 4.93
N SER A 81 3.44 18.95 3.96
CA SER A 81 4.55 19.82 4.23
C SER A 81 4.15 21.25 3.91
N HIS A 82 4.64 22.16 4.73
CA HIS A 82 4.42 23.56 4.46
C HIS A 82 5.49 24.10 3.52
N ASN A 83 6.51 23.33 3.27
CA ASN A 83 7.58 23.77 2.37
C ASN A 83 7.30 23.25 0.98
N PRO A 84 6.97 24.12 0.04
CA PRO A 84 6.59 23.67 -1.29
C PRO A 84 7.73 23.01 -2.05
N PHE A 85 8.94 23.18 -1.60
CA PHE A 85 10.06 22.57 -2.30
C PHE A 85 10.33 21.16 -1.84
N LYS A 86 9.83 20.76 -0.69
CA LYS A 86 10.11 19.44 -0.18
C LYS A 86 9.04 18.41 -0.45
N GLY A 87 7.85 18.85 -0.73
CA GLY A 87 6.75 17.92 -0.93
C GLY A 87 6.24 17.36 0.39
N SER A 88 5.33 16.46 0.32
CA SER A 88 4.73 15.88 1.52
C SER A 88 5.46 14.60 1.89
N LYS A 89 5.33 14.22 3.15
CA LYS A 89 5.95 12.99 3.63
C LYS A 89 4.89 11.92 3.79
N ILE A 90 5.29 10.70 3.52
CA ILE A 90 4.39 9.55 3.65
C ILE A 90 5.11 8.48 4.43
N ARG A 91 4.35 7.80 5.27
CA ARG A 91 4.81 6.58 5.93
C ARG A 91 3.80 5.50 5.60
N LEU A 92 4.23 4.43 4.95
CA LEU A 92 3.33 3.33 4.68
C LEU A 92 3.42 2.36 5.84
N PHE A 93 2.28 1.94 6.35
CA PHE A 93 2.28 1.00 7.45
C PHE A 93 2.56 -0.39 6.91
N HIS A 94 3.25 -1.17 7.70
CA HIS A 94 3.56 -2.53 7.31
C HIS A 94 2.32 -3.39 7.51
N PHE A 95 1.93 -4.08 6.47
CA PHE A 95 0.81 -4.98 6.57
C PHE A 95 1.36 -6.39 6.51
N CYS A 96 1.00 -7.18 7.44
CA CYS A 96 1.33 -8.60 7.36
C CYS A 96 0.34 -9.29 8.24
N THR A 97 0.15 -10.54 8.01
CA THR A 97 -0.83 -11.24 8.78
C THR A 97 -0.24 -11.43 10.13
N THR A 98 -0.97 -11.17 11.11
CA THR A 98 -0.47 -11.29 12.41
C THR A 98 -0.06 -12.64 12.66
N SER A 99 -0.73 -13.54 12.13
CA SER A 99 -0.38 -14.86 12.44
C SER A 99 1.02 -15.07 12.07
N ASP A 100 1.47 -14.32 11.18
CA ASP A 100 2.80 -14.50 10.83
C ASP A 100 3.63 -14.51 11.94
N THR A 101 3.41 -13.68 12.72
CA THR A 101 4.32 -13.51 13.75
C THR A 101 4.34 -14.71 14.51
N THR A 102 3.41 -15.34 14.53
CA THR A 102 3.44 -16.32 15.49
C THR A 102 4.06 -17.34 14.89
N THR A 103 4.42 -17.76 15.07
CA THR A 103 4.94 -18.81 14.81
C THR A 103 4.78 -19.44 13.73
N GLY A 104 4.17 -19.72 13.48
CA GLY A 104 4.01 -20.44 12.46
C GLY A 104 4.88 -20.31 11.39
N THR A 105 5.85 -19.87 11.56
CA THR A 105 6.75 -19.68 10.57
C THR A 105 6.84 -20.78 9.63
N SER A 106 7.12 -21.87 10.05
CA SER A 106 7.35 -22.94 9.11
C SER A 106 6.10 -23.31 8.41
N SER A 107 5.06 -23.30 9.08
CA SER A 107 3.85 -23.71 8.46
C SER A 107 3.46 -22.74 7.43
N GLU A 108 3.82 -21.53 7.60
CA GLU A 108 3.50 -20.57 6.66
C GLU A 108 3.97 -20.86 5.30
N GLN A 109 5.13 -21.30 5.17
CA GLN A 109 5.65 -21.55 3.89
C GLN A 109 4.83 -22.56 3.16
N VAL A 110 4.41 -23.52 3.86
CA VAL A 110 3.62 -24.55 3.24
C VAL A 110 2.32 -24.00 2.80
N GLU A 111 1.73 -23.18 3.58
CA GLU A 111 0.50 -22.60 3.25
C GLU A 111 0.56 -21.78 2.00
N VAL A 112 1.53 -21.01 1.89
CA VAL A 112 1.66 -20.16 0.75
C VAL A 112 1.66 -20.98 -0.50
N GLN A 113 2.36 -22.05 -0.52
CA GLN A 113 2.37 -22.86 -1.66
C GLN A 113 1.03 -23.47 -1.96
N ALA A 114 0.40 -23.92 -0.96
CA ALA A 114 -0.89 -24.50 -1.15
C ALA A 114 -1.84 -23.50 -1.73
N LEU A 115 -1.75 -22.29 -1.26
CA LEU A 115 -2.61 -21.27 -1.70
C LEU A 115 -2.41 -20.99 -3.17
N VAL A 116 -1.22 -20.92 -3.58
CA VAL A 116 -0.92 -20.64 -4.95
C VAL A 116 -1.44 -21.76 -5.81
N SER A 117 -1.28 -22.94 -5.39
CA SER A 117 -1.77 -24.05 -6.14
C SER A 117 -3.25 -23.97 -6.34
N ASN A 118 -3.94 -23.65 -5.30
CA ASN A 118 -5.36 -23.56 -5.39
C ASN A 118 -5.79 -22.52 -6.36
N ILE A 119 -5.18 -21.43 -6.33
CA ILE A 119 -5.54 -20.38 -7.20
C ILE A 119 -5.37 -20.80 -8.62
N ASN A 120 -4.34 -21.43 -8.90
CA ASN A 120 -4.09 -21.84 -10.21
C ASN A 120 -5.00 -22.90 -10.69
N ASN A 121 -5.39 -23.64 -9.85
CA ASN A 121 -6.25 -24.66 -10.19
C ASN A 121 -7.52 -24.33 -10.40
N ASN A 122 -7.69 -23.69 -10.08
CA ASN A 122 -8.68 -23.51 -10.05
C ASN A 122 -8.94 -23.06 -10.90
N LYS A 123 -8.26 -23.36 -11.17
CA LYS A 123 -7.99 -23.14 -11.68
C LYS A 123 -8.19 -23.28 -12.01
#